data_31caea12b0e0e61f92841bd484c2353d
#
_entry.id   31caea12b0e0e61f92841bd484c2353d
#
_cell.length_a   1.000
_cell.length_b   1.000
_cell.length_c   1.000
_cell.angle_alpha   90.00
_cell.angle_beta   90.00
_cell.angle_gamma   90.00
#
_symmetry.space_group_name_H-M   'P 1'
#
loop_
_entity.id
_entity.type
_entity.pdbx_description
1 polymer ?
#
loop_
_entity_poly.entity_id
_entity_poly.type
_entity_poly.pdbx_seq_one_letter_code
_entity_poly.pdbx_strand_id
1 'polypeptide(L)'
;SGHRRVLLGPDRSGGQSENMSLVVGVPRALLFHEYGHFMLELLRQCGARAVLSPVTNKEILQAGLETCVDEACLPVKAFFGHSAYLAQRVDALFVPRFVSVERGAYICPKLMGLPDMIRARAPGAPRVIDPCIDMSRGLGKTARSIAELAPALGVSCSRLAIALARSMKTASANADRRLDDGRTTAAGSGVRIGVLGHDYNLNDPYISLDLVSKIRRLGAAPVTAGAYSPRETGRWERQRARRGAKRLFWTFGRRLLGAAYRWLDTGEVDGIVHLASFGCGPESFIAEVIQHEAAERDSIPLMCVNIDEHSAEAGLSTRLEAFIDTVAMRKCEYASHLPTSGQPVDTH
;
A
#
# COMPACT_ATOMS: atom_id res chain seq x y z
N SER A 1 35.57 -4.53 39.38
CA SER A 1 36.53 -3.94 38.42
C SER A 1 35.99 -4.14 37.00
N GLY A 2 35.21 -3.16 36.54
CA GLY A 2 34.58 -3.18 35.25
C GLY A 2 35.13 -2.05 34.38
N HIS A 3 35.72 -2.34 33.26
CA HIS A 3 36.21 -1.37 32.30
C HIS A 3 35.06 -0.89 31.42
N ARG A 4 34.58 0.36 31.64
CA ARG A 4 33.83 1.14 30.68
C ARG A 4 34.79 1.54 29.54
N ARG A 5 34.63 0.95 28.36
CA ARG A 5 35.19 1.55 27.14
C ARG A 5 34.30 2.70 26.69
N VAL A 6 34.81 3.92 26.94
CA VAL A 6 34.30 5.13 26.30
C VAL A 6 34.79 5.10 24.86
N LEU A 7 33.85 4.92 23.91
CA LEU A 7 34.13 5.16 22.50
C LEU A 7 34.08 6.65 22.26
N LEU A 8 35.25 7.28 22.15
CA LEU A 8 35.43 8.64 21.68
C LEU A 8 34.89 8.74 20.24
N GLY A 9 33.90 9.59 20.03
CA GLY A 9 33.47 9.98 18.71
C GLY A 9 34.57 10.75 17.98
N PRO A 10 34.55 10.79 16.62
CA PRO A 10 35.59 11.48 15.88
C PRO A 10 35.63 12.98 16.19
N ASP A 11 36.83 13.46 16.43
CA ASP A 11 37.21 14.85 16.67
C ASP A 11 36.69 15.78 15.55
N ARG A 12 35.89 16.78 15.90
CA ARG A 12 35.36 17.80 14.98
C ARG A 12 36.20 19.08 15.04
N SER A 13 37.48 18.96 14.75
CA SER A 13 38.33 20.14 14.60
C SER A 13 39.06 20.10 13.25
N GLY A 14 38.55 20.85 12.29
CA GLY A 14 39.19 21.01 10.99
C GLY A 14 38.25 21.68 9.99
N GLY A 15 38.34 23.00 9.88
CA GLY A 15 37.49 23.82 9.03
C GLY A 15 37.58 23.49 7.55
N GLN A 16 36.44 23.18 7.02
CA GLN A 16 35.93 23.58 5.70
C GLN A 16 34.43 23.37 5.79
N SER A 17 33.64 24.41 5.53
CA SER A 17 32.18 24.37 5.40
C SER A 17 31.85 23.50 4.16
N GLU A 18 32.02 22.20 4.29
CA GLU A 18 31.35 21.26 3.40
C GLU A 18 29.85 21.44 3.64
N ASN A 19 29.19 21.86 2.60
CA ASN A 19 27.73 22.03 2.55
C ASN A 19 27.10 20.64 2.77
N MET A 20 27.05 20.19 4.04
CA MET A 20 26.56 18.87 4.43
C MET A 20 25.09 18.79 4.00
N SER A 21 24.82 17.99 2.98
CA SER A 21 23.46 17.78 2.51
C SER A 21 22.62 17.17 3.63
N LEU A 22 21.44 17.75 3.89
CA LEU A 22 20.49 17.25 4.88
C LEU A 22 20.20 15.75 4.63
N VAL A 23 20.40 14.92 5.64
CA VAL A 23 20.12 13.48 5.58
C VAL A 23 18.70 13.23 6.04
N VAL A 24 17.86 12.75 5.11
CA VAL A 24 16.42 12.58 5.34
C VAL A 24 16.04 11.13 5.25
N GLY A 25 15.49 10.58 6.34
CA GLY A 25 15.00 9.22 6.41
C GLY A 25 13.60 9.08 5.80
N VAL A 26 13.40 8.04 5.01
CA VAL A 26 12.11 7.67 4.43
C VAL A 26 11.74 6.26 4.92
N PRO A 27 10.73 6.10 5.78
CA PRO A 27 10.26 4.79 6.22
C PRO A 27 9.67 3.98 5.05
N ARG A 28 10.17 2.75 4.83
CA ARG A 28 9.69 1.85 3.77
C ARG A 28 8.43 1.11 4.24
N ALA A 29 7.36 1.83 4.50
CA ALA A 29 6.08 1.27 4.94
C ALA A 29 4.91 2.15 4.53
N LEU A 30 3.70 1.61 4.61
CA LEU A 30 2.46 2.31 4.31
C LEU A 30 2.49 3.00 2.94
N LEU A 31 2.22 4.30 2.89
CA LEU A 31 2.11 5.07 1.64
C LEU A 31 3.43 5.21 0.87
N PHE A 32 4.56 4.74 1.41
CA PHE A 32 5.79 4.57 0.65
C PHE A 32 5.58 3.59 -0.53
N HIS A 33 4.82 2.53 -0.35
CA HIS A 33 4.56 1.56 -1.41
C HIS A 33 3.79 2.14 -2.60
N GLU A 34 3.06 3.23 -2.41
CA GLU A 34 2.37 3.94 -3.49
C GLU A 34 3.15 5.17 -3.97
N TYR A 35 3.67 5.98 -3.05
CA TYR A 35 4.28 7.29 -3.36
C TYR A 35 5.80 7.34 -3.14
N GLY A 36 6.46 6.23 -2.79
CA GLY A 36 7.88 6.22 -2.41
C GLY A 36 8.81 6.74 -3.51
N HIS A 37 8.58 6.37 -4.75
CA HIS A 37 9.38 6.88 -5.88
C HIS A 37 9.28 8.40 -6.02
N PHE A 38 8.09 8.97 -5.84
CA PHE A 38 7.89 10.41 -5.82
C PHE A 38 8.64 11.05 -4.65
N MET A 39 8.53 10.48 -3.45
CA MET A 39 9.17 11.01 -2.23
C MET A 39 10.69 11.04 -2.38
N LEU A 40 11.30 9.93 -2.82
CA LEU A 40 12.75 9.80 -2.98
C LEU A 40 13.26 10.75 -4.07
N GLU A 41 12.56 10.83 -5.21
CA GLU A 41 12.94 11.73 -6.30
C GLU A 41 12.82 13.20 -5.90
N LEU A 42 11.77 13.58 -5.16
CA LEU A 42 11.60 14.94 -4.64
C LEU A 42 12.76 15.35 -3.73
N LEU A 43 13.12 14.52 -2.76
CA LEU A 43 14.23 14.76 -1.84
C LEU A 43 15.56 14.88 -2.62
N ARG A 44 15.82 13.98 -3.56
CA ARG A 44 17.00 14.01 -4.43
C ARG A 44 17.09 15.30 -5.25
N GLN A 45 16.01 15.74 -5.88
CA GLN A 45 15.95 16.97 -6.68
C GLN A 45 16.16 18.22 -5.80
N CYS A 46 15.73 18.17 -4.54
CA CYS A 46 16.00 19.20 -3.55
C CYS A 46 17.45 19.17 -3.00
N GLY A 47 18.26 18.17 -3.35
CA GLY A 47 19.63 18.04 -2.90
C GLY A 47 19.79 17.43 -1.51
N ALA A 48 18.71 16.86 -0.94
CA ALA A 48 18.79 16.10 0.30
C ALA A 48 19.27 14.67 0.02
N ARG A 49 20.03 14.11 0.95
CA ARG A 49 20.43 12.70 0.93
C ARG A 49 19.33 11.85 1.54
N ALA A 50 18.53 11.23 0.70
CA ALA A 50 17.49 10.32 1.16
C ALA A 50 18.08 8.98 1.62
N VAL A 51 17.71 8.56 2.84
CA VAL A 51 18.06 7.25 3.42
C VAL A 51 16.78 6.46 3.59
N LEU A 52 16.67 5.37 2.84
CA LEU A 52 15.53 4.45 2.93
C LEU A 52 15.83 3.38 3.98
N SER A 53 14.84 3.07 4.83
CA SER A 53 14.94 1.91 5.71
C SER A 53 14.98 0.58 4.90
N PRO A 54 15.55 -0.51 5.44
CA PRO A 54 15.58 -1.79 4.76
C PRO A 54 14.15 -2.32 4.47
N VAL A 55 14.03 -3.45 3.80
CA VAL A 55 12.76 -4.18 3.70
C VAL A 55 12.31 -4.61 5.09
N THR A 56 11.00 -4.69 5.30
CA THR A 56 10.42 -5.17 6.56
C THR A 56 10.95 -6.56 6.89
N ASN A 57 11.35 -6.73 8.13
CA ASN A 57 11.87 -7.97 8.67
C ASN A 57 11.47 -8.08 10.16
N LYS A 58 11.90 -9.16 10.81
CA LYS A 58 11.57 -9.43 12.21
C LYS A 58 12.04 -8.32 13.15
N GLU A 59 13.25 -7.81 12.96
CA GLU A 59 13.85 -6.77 13.81
C GLU A 59 13.09 -5.44 13.67
N ILE A 60 12.74 -5.06 12.43
CA ILE A 60 11.92 -3.87 12.16
C ILE A 60 10.54 -4.01 12.80
N LEU A 61 9.87 -5.15 12.61
CA LEU A 61 8.55 -5.34 13.21
C LEU A 61 8.62 -5.34 14.73
N GLN A 62 9.60 -6.01 15.34
CA GLN A 62 9.80 -6.03 16.78
C GLN A 62 9.99 -4.61 17.34
N ALA A 63 10.85 -3.79 16.74
CA ALA A 63 11.02 -2.39 17.13
C ALA A 63 9.72 -1.58 17.01
N GLY A 64 8.88 -1.92 16.03
CA GLY A 64 7.57 -1.32 15.85
C GLY A 64 6.58 -1.70 16.96
N LEU A 65 6.57 -2.96 17.36
CA LEU A 65 5.74 -3.45 18.48
C LEU A 65 6.11 -2.79 19.82
N GLU A 66 7.39 -2.55 20.05
CA GLU A 66 7.88 -1.91 21.28
C GLU A 66 7.57 -0.39 21.33
N THR A 67 7.42 0.25 20.19
CA THR A 67 7.28 1.72 20.12
C THR A 67 5.88 2.20 19.74
N CYS A 68 5.07 1.37 19.10
CA CYS A 68 3.71 1.71 18.69
C CYS A 68 2.69 1.42 19.81
N VAL A 69 1.47 1.89 19.64
CA VAL A 69 0.33 1.51 20.49
C VAL A 69 -0.20 0.14 20.05
N ASP A 70 -0.67 -0.66 21.02
CA ASP A 70 -1.09 -2.05 20.79
C ASP A 70 -2.27 -2.16 19.81
N GLU A 71 -3.19 -1.19 19.84
CA GLU A 71 -4.39 -1.15 19.00
C GLU A 71 -4.12 -0.69 17.54
N ALA A 72 -2.87 -0.41 17.21
CA ALA A 72 -2.52 -0.09 15.83
C ALA A 72 -2.56 -1.36 14.97
N CYS A 73 -2.99 -1.22 13.71
CA CYS A 73 -2.89 -2.32 12.74
C CYS A 73 -1.43 -2.59 12.36
N LEU A 74 -1.16 -3.82 11.96
CA LEU A 74 0.18 -4.32 11.64
C LEU A 74 1.03 -3.37 10.75
N PRO A 75 0.52 -2.80 9.64
CA PRO A 75 1.33 -1.90 8.80
C PRO A 75 1.70 -0.58 9.50
N VAL A 76 0.89 -0.11 10.47
CA VAL A 76 1.27 1.06 11.30
C VAL A 76 2.38 0.67 12.27
N LYS A 77 2.29 -0.50 12.91
CA LYS A 77 3.38 -1.02 13.77
C LYS A 77 4.69 -1.14 12.97
N ALA A 78 4.65 -1.71 11.76
CA ALA A 78 5.81 -1.78 10.88
C ALA A 78 6.38 -0.38 10.56
N PHE A 79 5.51 0.62 10.29
CA PHE A 79 5.94 2.00 10.05
C PHE A 79 6.72 2.60 11.23
N PHE A 80 6.28 2.32 12.47
CA PHE A 80 7.01 2.72 13.67
C PHE A 80 8.38 2.07 13.76
N GLY A 81 8.49 0.77 13.45
CA GLY A 81 9.77 0.07 13.39
C GLY A 81 10.74 0.66 12.37
N HIS A 82 10.27 0.96 11.17
CA HIS A 82 11.06 1.64 10.15
C HIS A 82 11.51 3.03 10.60
N SER A 83 10.63 3.77 11.29
CA SER A 83 10.94 5.10 11.84
C SER A 83 11.98 5.01 12.94
N ALA A 84 11.86 4.04 13.85
CA ALA A 84 12.83 3.79 14.92
C ALA A 84 14.21 3.40 14.36
N TYR A 85 14.25 2.55 13.32
CA TYR A 85 15.49 2.20 12.63
C TYR A 85 16.22 3.42 12.06
N LEU A 86 15.47 4.38 11.48
CA LEU A 86 16.02 5.58 10.87
C LEU A 86 16.42 6.65 11.90
N ALA A 87 15.76 6.69 13.05
CA ALA A 87 15.88 7.79 14.00
C ALA A 87 17.32 8.15 14.41
N GLN A 88 18.21 7.17 14.51
CA GLN A 88 19.61 7.37 14.88
C GLN A 88 20.55 7.54 13.69
N ARG A 89 20.05 7.61 12.47
CA ARG A 89 20.82 7.55 11.21
C ARG A 89 20.63 8.76 10.31
N VAL A 90 19.69 9.65 10.69
CA VAL A 90 19.26 10.76 9.82
C VAL A 90 19.04 12.04 10.64
N ASP A 91 19.06 13.17 9.96
CA ASP A 91 18.79 14.47 10.58
C ASP A 91 17.29 14.77 10.70
N ALA A 92 16.50 14.20 9.77
CA ALA A 92 15.05 14.36 9.75
C ALA A 92 14.36 13.11 9.18
N LEU A 93 13.10 12.86 9.58
CA LEU A 93 12.21 11.88 8.97
C LEU A 93 11.24 12.58 8.02
N PHE A 94 11.08 12.06 6.82
CA PHE A 94 10.06 12.52 5.87
C PHE A 94 8.79 11.68 6.03
N VAL A 95 7.79 12.25 6.67
CA VAL A 95 6.51 11.59 7.01
C VAL A 95 5.37 12.50 6.56
N PRO A 96 5.04 12.53 5.25
CA PRO A 96 3.95 13.36 4.76
C PRO A 96 2.61 13.00 5.42
N ARG A 97 1.83 14.03 5.79
CA ARG A 97 0.48 13.89 6.32
C ARG A 97 -0.51 13.79 5.17
N PHE A 98 -0.96 12.59 4.86
CA PHE A 98 -1.97 12.37 3.85
C PHE A 98 -3.37 12.44 4.46
N VAL A 99 -4.08 13.53 4.19
CA VAL A 99 -5.48 13.73 4.57
C VAL A 99 -6.39 13.25 3.47
N SER A 100 -6.11 13.69 2.25
CA SER A 100 -6.87 13.34 1.05
C SER A 100 -6.00 13.44 -0.20
N VAL A 101 -6.13 12.49 -1.12
CA VAL A 101 -5.46 12.50 -2.43
C VAL A 101 -6.44 12.66 -3.59
N GLU A 102 -7.74 12.78 -3.31
CA GLU A 102 -8.81 13.03 -4.28
C GLU A 102 -9.98 13.81 -3.65
N ARG A 103 -10.79 14.47 -4.48
CA ARG A 103 -11.94 15.24 -3.97
C ARG A 103 -13.01 14.35 -3.34
N GLY A 104 -13.49 14.75 -2.15
CA GLY A 104 -14.57 14.06 -1.44
C GLY A 104 -14.22 12.64 -0.96
N ALA A 105 -12.93 12.34 -0.80
CA ALA A 105 -12.46 11.11 -0.18
C ALA A 105 -11.26 11.39 0.70
N TYR A 106 -11.07 10.54 1.70
CA TYR A 106 -10.08 10.72 2.76
C TYR A 106 -9.23 9.47 2.92
N ILE A 107 -8.10 9.66 3.55
CA ILE A 107 -7.23 8.57 3.99
C ILE A 107 -7.66 8.10 5.39
N CYS A 108 -7.22 6.94 5.85
CA CYS A 108 -7.46 6.45 7.20
C CYS A 108 -6.94 7.44 8.26
N PRO A 109 -7.70 7.74 9.33
CA PRO A 109 -7.25 8.65 10.39
C PRO A 109 -5.91 8.29 11.04
N LYS A 110 -5.60 6.99 11.20
CA LYS A 110 -4.29 6.54 11.70
C LYS A 110 -3.14 7.01 10.81
N LEU A 111 -3.33 6.98 9.47
CA LEU A 111 -2.32 7.46 8.53
C LEU A 111 -2.23 9.00 8.49
N MET A 112 -3.35 9.69 8.70
CA MET A 112 -3.33 11.16 8.85
C MET A 112 -2.53 11.59 10.08
N GLY A 113 -2.62 10.84 11.18
CA GLY A 113 -1.98 11.13 12.46
C GLY A 113 -0.53 10.67 12.57
N LEU A 114 0.02 9.95 11.58
CA LEU A 114 1.37 9.37 11.69
C LEU A 114 2.46 10.35 12.13
N PRO A 115 2.56 11.59 11.58
CA PRO A 115 3.60 12.53 12.01
C PRO A 115 3.49 12.89 13.49
N ASP A 116 2.27 13.08 14.00
CA ASP A 116 2.05 13.44 15.41
C ASP A 116 2.30 12.24 16.33
N MET A 117 1.91 11.06 15.90
CA MET A 117 2.17 9.81 16.63
C MET A 117 3.68 9.58 16.78
N ILE A 118 4.47 9.78 15.71
CA ILE A 118 5.94 9.67 15.76
C ILE A 118 6.53 10.71 16.73
N ARG A 119 6.09 11.95 16.66
CA ARG A 119 6.57 13.01 17.59
C ARG A 119 6.26 12.69 19.05
N ALA A 120 5.08 12.13 19.31
CA ALA A 120 4.63 11.82 20.69
C ALA A 120 5.34 10.61 21.31
N ARG A 121 5.73 9.62 20.51
CA ARG A 121 6.22 8.33 21.01
C ARG A 121 7.73 8.17 21.00
N ALA A 122 8.46 9.04 20.36
CA ALA A 122 9.92 8.98 20.27
C ALA A 122 10.58 10.25 20.84
N PRO A 123 10.71 10.39 22.16
CA PRO A 123 11.50 11.48 22.76
C PRO A 123 12.94 11.45 22.20
N GLY A 124 13.38 12.56 21.63
CA GLY A 124 14.68 12.62 20.93
C GLY A 124 14.64 12.11 19.48
N ALA A 125 13.45 11.85 18.92
CA ALA A 125 13.31 11.57 17.50
C ALA A 125 13.87 12.72 16.64
N PRO A 126 14.44 12.42 15.46
CA PRO A 126 14.85 13.45 14.52
C PRO A 126 13.66 14.31 14.09
N ARG A 127 13.93 15.51 13.61
CA ARG A 127 12.89 16.42 13.11
C ARG A 127 11.98 15.69 12.10
N VAL A 128 10.67 15.83 12.24
CA VAL A 128 9.69 15.27 11.29
C VAL A 128 9.30 16.35 10.27
N ILE A 129 9.54 16.06 8.99
CA ILE A 129 9.12 16.87 7.84
C ILE A 129 7.80 16.26 7.34
N ASP A 130 6.67 16.94 7.58
CA ASP A 130 5.32 16.43 7.35
C ASP A 130 4.44 17.36 6.49
N PRO A 131 4.75 17.55 5.21
CA PRO A 131 3.88 18.32 4.34
C PRO A 131 2.48 17.71 4.33
N CYS A 132 1.46 18.56 4.46
CA CYS A 132 0.06 18.13 4.49
C CYS A 132 -0.50 18.05 3.07
N ILE A 133 -0.96 16.88 2.67
CA ILE A 133 -1.61 16.60 1.38
C ILE A 133 -3.11 16.49 1.61
N ASP A 134 -3.85 17.56 1.31
CA ASP A 134 -5.31 17.61 1.44
C ASP A 134 -5.96 18.13 0.15
N MET A 135 -6.41 17.17 -0.67
CA MET A 135 -7.11 17.43 -1.93
C MET A 135 -8.64 17.46 -1.78
N SER A 136 -9.17 17.27 -0.58
CA SER A 136 -10.60 17.08 -0.34
C SER A 136 -11.43 18.29 -0.78
N ARG A 137 -10.91 19.51 -0.63
CA ARG A 137 -11.56 20.78 -0.97
C ARG A 137 -10.80 21.59 -2.04
N GLY A 138 -9.77 20.99 -2.67
CA GLY A 138 -8.95 21.64 -3.70
C GLY A 138 -7.48 21.80 -3.31
N LEU A 139 -6.70 22.43 -4.18
CA LEU A 139 -5.22 22.43 -4.08
C LEU A 139 -4.63 23.46 -3.10
N GLY A 140 -5.42 24.45 -2.65
CA GLY A 140 -4.86 25.62 -1.94
C GLY A 140 -4.13 25.29 -0.64
N LYS A 141 -4.68 24.43 0.21
CA LYS A 141 -4.05 24.02 1.47
C LYS A 141 -2.79 23.17 1.20
N THR A 142 -2.91 22.23 0.26
CA THR A 142 -1.80 21.38 -0.16
C THR A 142 -0.66 22.22 -0.72
N ALA A 143 -0.94 23.19 -1.59
CA ALA A 143 0.08 24.05 -2.18
C ALA A 143 0.82 24.87 -1.11
N ARG A 144 0.10 25.41 -0.12
CA ARG A 144 0.73 26.15 1.01
C ARG A 144 1.64 25.23 1.83
N SER A 145 1.15 24.07 2.23
CA SER A 145 1.95 23.13 3.01
C SER A 145 3.16 22.56 2.25
N ILE A 146 3.02 22.37 0.94
CA ILE A 146 4.14 21.99 0.09
C ILE A 146 5.19 23.13 0.01
N ALA A 147 4.76 24.40 -0.03
CA ALA A 147 5.70 25.52 -0.04
C ALA A 147 6.57 25.58 1.23
N GLU A 148 6.04 25.09 2.38
CA GLU A 148 6.78 24.98 3.63
C GLU A 148 7.93 23.95 3.58
N LEU A 149 7.96 23.07 2.57
CA LEU A 149 9.11 22.18 2.34
C LEU A 149 10.37 22.96 1.91
N ALA A 150 10.24 24.12 1.27
CA ALA A 150 11.39 24.88 0.80
C ALA A 150 12.33 25.24 1.94
N PRO A 151 11.92 25.96 3.01
CA PRO A 151 12.76 26.21 4.17
C PRO A 151 13.12 24.93 4.93
N ALA A 152 12.22 23.94 4.97
CA ALA A 152 12.47 22.68 5.65
C ALA A 152 13.61 21.87 5.04
N LEU A 153 13.80 21.96 3.74
CA LEU A 153 14.86 21.29 2.96
C LEU A 153 16.03 22.22 2.62
N GLY A 154 15.99 23.49 3.04
CA GLY A 154 17.05 24.46 2.76
C GLY A 154 17.16 24.86 1.28
N VAL A 155 16.05 24.87 0.54
CA VAL A 155 16.03 25.21 -0.89
C VAL A 155 15.14 26.41 -1.17
N SER A 156 15.32 27.05 -2.34
CA SER A 156 14.41 28.10 -2.78
C SER A 156 13.07 27.54 -3.25
N CYS A 157 12.01 28.36 -3.20
CA CYS A 157 10.69 27.97 -3.72
C CYS A 157 10.72 27.61 -5.21
N SER A 158 11.55 28.29 -6.00
CA SER A 158 11.71 27.97 -7.44
C SER A 158 12.34 26.60 -7.64
N ARG A 159 13.37 26.26 -6.88
CA ARG A 159 13.98 24.92 -6.91
C ARG A 159 12.99 23.84 -6.49
N LEU A 160 12.23 24.08 -5.43
CA LEU A 160 11.17 23.17 -5.00
C LEU A 160 10.12 22.95 -6.08
N ALA A 161 9.65 24.01 -6.76
CA ALA A 161 8.66 23.90 -7.83
C ALA A 161 9.18 23.03 -9.00
N ILE A 162 10.44 23.21 -9.41
CA ILE A 162 11.08 22.39 -10.45
C ILE A 162 11.20 20.93 -9.97
N ALA A 163 11.62 20.73 -8.71
CA ALA A 163 11.75 19.40 -8.12
C ALA A 163 10.40 18.65 -8.13
N LEU A 164 9.32 19.33 -7.73
CA LEU A 164 7.96 18.78 -7.75
C LEU A 164 7.52 18.39 -9.16
N ALA A 165 7.68 19.27 -10.14
CA ALA A 165 7.30 18.99 -11.52
C ALA A 165 8.02 17.76 -12.10
N ARG A 166 9.34 17.65 -11.86
CA ARG A 166 10.14 16.50 -12.29
C ARG A 166 9.73 15.21 -11.58
N SER A 167 9.53 15.27 -10.26
CA SER A 167 9.13 14.11 -9.45
C SER A 167 7.74 13.60 -9.83
N MET A 168 6.81 14.50 -10.16
CA MET A 168 5.47 14.12 -10.65
C MET A 168 5.54 13.39 -12.00
N LYS A 169 6.40 13.88 -12.92
CA LYS A 169 6.60 13.21 -14.22
C LYS A 169 7.15 11.79 -14.05
N THR A 170 8.15 11.62 -13.19
CA THR A 170 8.73 10.30 -12.89
C THR A 170 7.70 9.38 -12.21
N ALA A 171 6.91 9.90 -11.28
CA ALA A 171 5.86 9.13 -10.59
C ALA A 171 4.77 8.65 -11.56
N SER A 172 4.34 9.50 -12.52
CA SER A 172 3.37 9.11 -13.55
C SER A 172 3.90 7.96 -14.41
N ALA A 173 5.13 8.06 -14.90
CA ALA A 173 5.74 7.00 -15.70
C ALA A 173 5.87 5.67 -14.94
N ASN A 174 6.14 5.71 -13.62
CA ASN A 174 6.20 4.52 -12.80
C ASN A 174 4.80 3.94 -12.52
N ALA A 175 3.77 4.79 -12.38
CA ALA A 175 2.39 4.32 -12.25
C ALA A 175 1.93 3.59 -13.52
N ASP A 176 2.23 4.11 -14.69
CA ASP A 176 1.90 3.47 -15.98
C ASP A 176 2.56 2.10 -16.10
N ARG A 177 3.86 1.98 -15.76
CA ARG A 177 4.58 0.68 -15.74
C ARG A 177 3.94 -0.33 -14.80
N ARG A 178 3.53 0.08 -13.60
CA ARG A 178 2.84 -0.82 -12.64
C ARG A 178 1.53 -1.35 -13.20
N LEU A 179 0.77 -0.52 -13.89
CA LEU A 179 -0.47 -0.93 -14.55
C LEU A 179 -0.20 -1.96 -15.65
N ASP A 180 0.84 -1.75 -16.47
CA ASP A 180 1.24 -2.66 -17.53
C ASP A 180 1.74 -4.01 -16.97
N ASP A 181 2.58 -3.99 -15.94
CA ASP A 181 3.06 -5.20 -15.25
C ASP A 181 1.89 -5.99 -14.63
N GLY A 182 0.95 -5.29 -13.99
CA GLY A 182 -0.26 -5.89 -13.41
C GLY A 182 -1.15 -6.56 -14.46
N ARG A 183 -1.32 -5.94 -15.63
CA ARG A 183 -2.10 -6.49 -16.75
C ARG A 183 -1.42 -7.68 -17.41
N THR A 184 -0.11 -7.61 -17.60
CA THR A 184 0.67 -8.72 -18.19
C THR A 184 0.64 -9.94 -17.29
N THR A 185 0.71 -9.77 -15.98
CA THR A 185 0.63 -10.87 -15.00
C THR A 185 -0.75 -11.55 -15.04
N ALA A 186 -1.81 -10.81 -15.37
CA ALA A 186 -3.18 -11.31 -15.47
C ALA A 186 -3.48 -12.10 -16.75
N ALA A 187 -2.59 -12.11 -17.75
CA ALA A 187 -2.84 -12.69 -19.07
C ALA A 187 -2.64 -14.21 -19.18
N GLY A 188 -2.40 -14.94 -18.07
CA GLY A 188 -2.22 -16.39 -18.07
C GLY A 188 -3.50 -17.19 -18.38
N SER A 189 -3.35 -18.38 -18.97
CA SER A 189 -4.46 -19.28 -19.35
C SER A 189 -5.00 -20.16 -18.20
N GLY A 190 -4.45 -20.05 -16.99
CA GLY A 190 -4.80 -20.87 -15.82
C GLY A 190 -5.90 -20.25 -14.94
N VAL A 191 -5.96 -20.72 -13.70
CA VAL A 191 -6.82 -20.15 -12.65
C VAL A 191 -6.37 -18.73 -12.33
N ARG A 192 -7.32 -17.79 -12.33
CA ARG A 192 -7.05 -16.37 -12.02
C ARG A 192 -7.63 -16.03 -10.66
N ILE A 193 -6.77 -15.55 -9.75
CA ILE A 193 -7.14 -15.18 -8.39
C ILE A 193 -7.08 -13.67 -8.24
N GLY A 194 -8.22 -13.04 -8.01
CA GLY A 194 -8.30 -11.65 -7.59
C GLY A 194 -7.72 -11.49 -6.18
N VAL A 195 -6.76 -10.59 -5.99
CA VAL A 195 -6.15 -10.33 -4.68
C VAL A 195 -6.52 -8.92 -4.23
N LEU A 196 -7.38 -8.83 -3.22
CA LEU A 196 -7.77 -7.59 -2.56
C LEU A 196 -6.93 -7.39 -1.30
N GLY A 197 -6.61 -6.17 -1.01
CA GLY A 197 -5.85 -5.73 0.15
C GLY A 197 -5.21 -4.37 -0.16
N HIS A 198 -4.93 -3.60 0.85
CA HIS A 198 -4.22 -2.35 0.64
C HIS A 198 -2.84 -2.60 0.02
N ASP A 199 -2.46 -1.79 -0.96
CA ASP A 199 -1.17 -1.91 -1.67
C ASP A 199 0.03 -1.94 -0.72
N TYR A 200 -0.03 -1.24 0.40
CA TYR A 200 1.03 -1.26 1.41
C TYR A 200 1.12 -2.58 2.18
N ASN A 201 0.04 -3.38 2.24
CA ASN A 201 0.08 -4.74 2.77
C ASN A 201 0.60 -5.70 1.71
N LEU A 202 0.05 -5.66 0.50
CA LEU A 202 0.37 -6.60 -0.58
C LEU A 202 1.81 -6.44 -1.11
N ASN A 203 2.32 -5.20 -1.16
CA ASN A 203 3.67 -4.89 -1.66
C ASN A 203 4.76 -4.96 -0.60
N ASP A 204 4.42 -5.35 0.63
CA ASP A 204 5.36 -5.72 1.67
C ASP A 204 5.32 -7.24 1.87
N PRO A 205 6.33 -7.99 1.36
CA PRO A 205 6.32 -9.45 1.43
C PRO A 205 6.32 -10.01 2.86
N TYR A 206 6.90 -9.29 3.81
CA TYR A 206 6.91 -9.70 5.20
C TYR A 206 5.51 -9.57 5.82
N ILE A 207 4.84 -8.43 5.60
CA ILE A 207 3.48 -8.17 6.07
C ILE A 207 2.47 -9.12 5.42
N SER A 208 2.52 -9.29 4.09
CA SER A 208 1.59 -10.14 3.35
C SER A 208 1.89 -11.63 3.45
N LEU A 209 2.95 -12.03 4.16
CA LEU A 209 3.47 -13.41 4.15
C LEU A 209 3.72 -13.91 2.71
N ASP A 210 4.18 -13.02 1.83
CA ASP A 210 4.46 -13.26 0.41
C ASP A 210 3.28 -13.85 -0.38
N LEU A 211 2.05 -13.42 -0.05
CA LEU A 211 0.79 -13.95 -0.60
C LEU A 211 0.78 -14.01 -2.13
N VAL A 212 1.15 -12.92 -2.79
CA VAL A 212 1.09 -12.83 -4.26
C VAL A 212 2.04 -13.83 -4.92
N SER A 213 3.26 -14.00 -4.39
CA SER A 213 4.21 -15.00 -4.90
C SER A 213 3.78 -16.43 -4.59
N LYS A 214 3.11 -16.67 -3.46
CA LYS A 214 2.54 -17.98 -3.13
C LYS A 214 1.46 -18.39 -4.14
N ILE A 215 0.55 -17.49 -4.49
CA ILE A 215 -0.46 -17.75 -5.53
C ILE A 215 0.20 -18.16 -6.85
N ARG A 216 1.27 -17.46 -7.26
CA ARG A 216 2.03 -17.82 -8.48
C ARG A 216 2.69 -19.19 -8.38
N ARG A 217 3.33 -19.52 -7.24
CA ARG A 217 3.96 -20.82 -7.02
C ARG A 217 2.97 -21.99 -7.05
N LEU A 218 1.71 -21.74 -6.68
CA LEU A 218 0.61 -22.70 -6.77
C LEU A 218 -0.01 -22.77 -8.17
N GLY A 219 0.59 -22.13 -9.19
CA GLY A 219 0.16 -22.22 -10.58
C GLY A 219 -1.02 -21.30 -10.96
N ALA A 220 -1.47 -20.44 -10.06
CA ALA A 220 -2.53 -19.48 -10.32
C ALA A 220 -1.99 -18.08 -10.69
N ALA A 221 -2.75 -17.33 -11.48
CA ALA A 221 -2.41 -15.97 -11.90
C ALA A 221 -3.05 -14.95 -10.93
N PRO A 222 -2.27 -14.24 -10.07
CA PRO A 222 -2.82 -13.21 -9.21
C PRO A 222 -3.14 -11.94 -10.00
N VAL A 223 -4.33 -11.37 -9.78
CA VAL A 223 -4.80 -10.09 -10.31
C VAL A 223 -5.06 -9.17 -9.13
N THR A 224 -4.25 -8.13 -8.94
CA THR A 224 -4.43 -7.16 -7.84
C THR A 224 -5.28 -5.98 -8.26
N ALA A 225 -5.85 -5.25 -7.29
CA ALA A 225 -6.54 -3.98 -7.57
C ALA A 225 -5.62 -2.93 -8.22
N GLY A 226 -4.30 -3.03 -8.00
CA GLY A 226 -3.27 -2.19 -8.62
C GLY A 226 -3.09 -2.39 -10.14
N ALA A 227 -3.67 -3.45 -10.74
CA ALA A 227 -3.71 -3.65 -12.18
C ALA A 227 -4.67 -2.67 -12.90
N TYR A 228 -5.48 -1.93 -12.14
CA TYR A 228 -6.45 -0.98 -12.67
C TYR A 228 -6.11 0.44 -12.23
N SER A 229 -6.31 1.39 -13.13
CA SER A 229 -6.17 2.80 -12.79
C SER A 229 -7.25 3.23 -11.76
N PRO A 230 -7.00 4.30 -10.97
CA PRO A 230 -8.02 4.86 -10.08
C PRO A 230 -9.30 5.32 -10.80
N ARG A 231 -9.21 5.63 -12.10
CA ARG A 231 -10.37 5.97 -12.93
C ARG A 231 -11.23 4.75 -13.22
N GLU A 232 -10.61 3.62 -13.54
CA GLU A 232 -11.30 2.34 -13.82
C GLU A 232 -12.02 1.84 -12.58
N THR A 233 -11.32 1.68 -11.45
CA THR A 233 -11.94 1.22 -10.20
C THR A 233 -13.02 2.20 -9.73
N GLY A 234 -12.77 3.51 -9.82
CA GLY A 234 -13.75 4.54 -9.46
C GLY A 234 -15.00 4.55 -10.37
N ARG A 235 -14.90 4.07 -11.63
CA ARG A 235 -16.08 3.90 -12.50
C ARG A 235 -17.00 2.80 -11.95
N TRP A 236 -16.46 1.65 -11.59
CA TRP A 236 -17.23 0.51 -11.05
C TRP A 236 -17.86 0.85 -9.69
N GLU A 237 -17.10 1.48 -8.80
CA GLU A 237 -17.61 1.94 -7.51
C GLU A 237 -18.77 2.93 -7.68
N ARG A 238 -18.65 3.92 -8.57
CA ARG A 238 -19.74 4.87 -8.85
C ARG A 238 -20.96 4.22 -9.50
N GLN A 239 -20.76 3.23 -10.37
CA GLN A 239 -21.87 2.49 -11.00
C GLN A 239 -22.68 1.74 -9.94
N ARG A 240 -21.99 1.11 -8.97
CA ARG A 240 -22.66 0.41 -7.87
C ARG A 240 -23.39 1.37 -6.93
N ALA A 241 -22.78 2.52 -6.63
CA ALA A 241 -23.42 3.58 -5.84
C ALA A 241 -24.71 4.10 -6.47
N ARG A 242 -24.80 4.19 -7.78
CA ARG A 242 -26.05 4.56 -8.50
C ARG A 242 -27.15 3.51 -8.36
N ARG A 243 -26.80 2.26 -8.04
CA ARG A 243 -27.74 1.17 -7.78
C ARG A 243 -28.12 1.04 -6.30
N GLY A 244 -27.80 2.04 -5.46
CA GLY A 244 -28.21 2.12 -4.06
C GLY A 244 -27.11 1.86 -3.03
N ALA A 245 -25.93 1.39 -3.42
CA ALA A 245 -24.81 1.24 -2.50
C ALA A 245 -24.29 2.62 -2.05
N LYS A 246 -23.95 2.75 -0.76
CA LYS A 246 -23.31 3.98 -0.26
C LYS A 246 -21.86 4.05 -0.70
N ARG A 247 -21.44 5.21 -1.23
CA ARG A 247 -20.03 5.46 -1.50
C ARG A 247 -19.23 5.53 -0.19
N LEU A 248 -18.13 4.80 -0.14
CA LEU A 248 -17.18 4.97 0.95
C LEU A 248 -16.52 6.35 0.86
N PHE A 249 -16.14 6.90 1.99
CA PHE A 249 -15.34 8.12 2.01
C PHE A 249 -13.82 7.84 2.05
N TRP A 250 -13.38 6.58 2.19
CA TRP A 250 -11.97 6.20 2.14
C TRP A 250 -11.50 5.92 0.72
N THR A 251 -10.48 6.66 0.26
CA THR A 251 -9.91 6.56 -1.09
C THR A 251 -9.51 5.12 -1.45
N PHE A 252 -8.71 4.48 -0.61
CA PHE A 252 -8.25 3.13 -0.90
C PHE A 252 -9.37 2.10 -0.83
N GLY A 253 -10.33 2.28 0.07
CA GLY A 253 -11.53 1.45 0.12
C GLY A 253 -12.36 1.50 -1.17
N ARG A 254 -12.51 2.70 -1.77
CA ARG A 254 -13.17 2.84 -3.09
C ARG A 254 -12.45 2.05 -4.18
N ARG A 255 -11.12 2.05 -4.18
CA ARG A 255 -10.33 1.31 -5.16
C ARG A 255 -10.53 -0.19 -5.02
N LEU A 256 -10.49 -0.72 -3.79
CA LEU A 256 -10.70 -2.14 -3.52
C LEU A 256 -12.12 -2.58 -3.88
N LEU A 257 -13.15 -1.84 -3.46
CA LEU A 257 -14.53 -2.14 -3.85
C LEU A 257 -14.73 -2.04 -5.36
N GLY A 258 -14.14 -1.06 -6.01
CA GLY A 258 -14.23 -0.93 -7.47
C GLY A 258 -13.64 -2.12 -8.22
N ALA A 259 -12.52 -2.66 -7.76
CA ALA A 259 -11.93 -3.87 -8.32
C ALA A 259 -12.81 -5.10 -8.03
N ALA A 260 -13.29 -5.26 -6.79
CA ALA A 260 -14.19 -6.34 -6.41
C ALA A 260 -15.48 -6.35 -7.24
N TYR A 261 -16.15 -5.21 -7.37
CA TYR A 261 -17.36 -5.09 -8.19
C TYR A 261 -17.10 -5.42 -9.65
N ARG A 262 -15.96 -4.98 -10.20
CA ARG A 262 -15.56 -5.36 -11.56
C ARG A 262 -15.47 -6.88 -11.69
N TRP A 263 -14.71 -7.53 -10.82
CA TRP A 263 -14.52 -8.97 -10.89
C TRP A 263 -15.82 -9.76 -10.73
N LEU A 264 -16.65 -9.37 -9.76
CA LEU A 264 -17.95 -10.00 -9.50
C LEU A 264 -18.94 -9.81 -10.66
N ASP A 265 -18.90 -8.66 -11.36
CA ASP A 265 -19.82 -8.39 -12.48
C ASP A 265 -19.31 -8.94 -13.82
N THR A 266 -17.99 -9.11 -14.02
CA THR A 266 -17.41 -9.54 -15.31
C THR A 266 -16.91 -10.97 -15.32
N GLY A 267 -16.73 -11.63 -14.17
CA GLY A 267 -16.09 -12.95 -14.10
C GLY A 267 -14.62 -12.94 -14.55
N GLU A 268 -13.94 -11.77 -14.45
CA GLU A 268 -12.55 -11.62 -14.86
C GLU A 268 -11.58 -12.47 -14.03
N VAL A 269 -11.98 -12.88 -12.83
CA VAL A 269 -11.24 -13.78 -11.93
C VAL A 269 -12.09 -14.97 -11.54
N ASP A 270 -11.45 -16.11 -11.27
CA ASP A 270 -12.13 -17.36 -10.93
C ASP A 270 -12.37 -17.48 -9.40
N GLY A 271 -11.59 -16.75 -8.58
CA GLY A 271 -11.72 -16.68 -7.12
C GLY A 271 -11.13 -15.38 -6.60
N ILE A 272 -11.50 -14.99 -5.38
CA ILE A 272 -11.00 -13.78 -4.72
C ILE A 272 -10.37 -14.14 -3.38
N VAL A 273 -9.17 -13.62 -3.13
CA VAL A 273 -8.51 -13.63 -1.81
C VAL A 273 -8.46 -12.20 -1.29
N HIS A 274 -9.07 -11.93 -0.14
CA HIS A 274 -9.02 -10.65 0.53
C HIS A 274 -8.08 -10.71 1.74
N LEU A 275 -6.96 -9.98 1.67
CA LEU A 275 -5.99 -9.84 2.74
C LEU A 275 -6.28 -8.57 3.53
N ALA A 276 -6.65 -8.71 4.80
CA ALA A 276 -6.89 -7.61 5.73
C ALA A 276 -5.92 -7.67 6.91
N SER A 277 -5.47 -6.51 7.39
CA SER A 277 -4.72 -6.44 8.64
C SER A 277 -5.67 -6.35 9.83
N PHE A 278 -5.47 -7.18 10.85
CA PHE A 278 -6.20 -7.07 12.11
C PHE A 278 -6.10 -5.63 12.67
N GLY A 279 -7.19 -5.12 13.20
CA GLY A 279 -7.28 -3.74 13.69
C GLY A 279 -7.38 -2.67 12.59
N CYS A 280 -7.53 -3.05 11.31
CA CYS A 280 -7.82 -2.12 10.22
C CYS A 280 -9.33 -1.93 10.06
N GLY A 281 -9.89 -0.83 10.62
CA GLY A 281 -11.32 -0.53 10.53
C GLY A 281 -11.84 -0.41 9.09
N PRO A 282 -11.21 0.39 8.20
CA PRO A 282 -11.62 0.46 6.80
C PRO A 282 -11.65 -0.90 6.09
N GLU A 283 -10.63 -1.75 6.27
CA GLU A 283 -10.57 -3.06 5.62
C GLU A 283 -11.63 -4.04 6.16
N SER A 284 -11.88 -4.01 7.47
CA SER A 284 -12.94 -4.85 8.06
C SER A 284 -14.32 -4.51 7.47
N PHE A 285 -14.62 -3.22 7.28
CA PHE A 285 -15.86 -2.80 6.64
C PHE A 285 -15.93 -3.20 5.16
N ILE A 286 -14.81 -3.08 4.43
CA ILE A 286 -14.72 -3.49 3.02
C ILE A 286 -14.90 -5.00 2.89
N ALA A 287 -14.29 -5.80 3.78
CA ALA A 287 -14.44 -7.24 3.81
C ALA A 287 -15.90 -7.67 3.91
N GLU A 288 -16.66 -7.05 4.82
CA GLU A 288 -18.08 -7.33 5.01
C GLU A 288 -18.90 -7.03 3.75
N VAL A 289 -18.68 -5.87 3.13
CA VAL A 289 -19.36 -5.52 1.89
C VAL A 289 -19.04 -6.51 0.77
N ILE A 290 -17.78 -6.91 0.62
CA ILE A 290 -17.39 -7.85 -0.45
C ILE A 290 -17.95 -9.26 -0.19
N GLN A 291 -17.97 -9.72 1.08
CA GLN A 291 -18.56 -11.00 1.45
C GLN A 291 -20.05 -11.05 1.11
N HIS A 292 -20.78 -10.00 1.47
CA HIS A 292 -22.21 -9.89 1.15
C HIS A 292 -22.46 -9.89 -0.36
N GLU A 293 -21.73 -9.09 -1.12
CA GLU A 293 -21.85 -8.99 -2.58
C GLU A 293 -21.46 -10.30 -3.29
N ALA A 294 -20.47 -11.03 -2.80
CA ALA A 294 -20.08 -12.33 -3.35
C ALA A 294 -21.12 -13.41 -3.04
N ALA A 295 -21.68 -13.43 -1.81
CA ALA A 295 -22.70 -14.38 -1.39
C ALA A 295 -24.00 -14.21 -2.18
N GLU A 296 -24.43 -12.97 -2.48
CA GLU A 296 -25.64 -12.73 -3.29
C GLU A 296 -25.54 -13.29 -4.72
N ARG A 297 -24.33 -13.46 -5.25
CA ARG A 297 -24.10 -13.89 -6.64
C ARG A 297 -23.76 -15.36 -6.79
N ASP A 298 -23.31 -16.02 -5.73
CA ASP A 298 -22.80 -17.42 -5.70
C ASP A 298 -21.87 -17.79 -6.88
N SER A 299 -21.26 -16.78 -7.50
CA SER A 299 -20.53 -16.96 -8.76
C SER A 299 -19.02 -17.12 -8.57
N ILE A 300 -18.44 -16.44 -7.58
CA ILE A 300 -16.99 -16.40 -7.38
C ILE A 300 -16.64 -16.73 -5.92
N PRO A 301 -15.88 -17.82 -5.66
CA PRO A 301 -15.40 -18.15 -4.31
C PRO A 301 -14.57 -17.00 -3.70
N LEU A 302 -14.77 -16.73 -2.40
CA LEU A 302 -14.07 -15.70 -1.65
C LEU A 302 -13.39 -16.31 -0.41
N MET A 303 -12.10 -16.06 -0.25
CA MET A 303 -11.34 -16.37 0.95
C MET A 303 -10.89 -15.08 1.64
N CYS A 304 -11.27 -14.88 2.91
CA CYS A 304 -10.76 -13.80 3.73
C CYS A 304 -9.58 -14.26 4.59
N VAL A 305 -8.51 -13.49 4.58
CA VAL A 305 -7.28 -13.70 5.36
C VAL A 305 -7.04 -12.48 6.22
N ASN A 306 -7.12 -12.65 7.53
CA ASN A 306 -6.70 -11.63 8.49
C ASN A 306 -5.27 -11.92 8.94
N ILE A 307 -4.42 -10.90 8.89
CA ILE A 307 -3.02 -10.97 9.32
C ILE A 307 -2.77 -10.04 10.50
N ASP A 308 -1.94 -10.51 11.40
CA ASP A 308 -1.40 -9.79 12.55
C ASP A 308 0.07 -10.17 12.79
N GLU A 309 0.67 -9.67 13.85
CA GLU A 309 2.04 -9.97 14.24
C GLU A 309 2.30 -11.43 14.64
N HIS A 310 1.24 -12.23 14.89
CA HIS A 310 1.30 -13.64 15.26
C HIS A 310 0.98 -14.58 14.11
N SER A 311 0.62 -14.03 12.95
CA SER A 311 0.21 -14.82 11.80
C SER A 311 1.36 -15.67 11.27
N ALA A 312 1.10 -17.00 11.15
CA ALA A 312 2.09 -17.96 10.70
C ALA A 312 1.96 -18.28 9.21
N GLU A 313 3.09 -18.35 8.52
CA GLU A 313 3.16 -18.60 7.08
C GLU A 313 2.57 -19.97 6.69
N ALA A 314 2.78 -21.02 7.50
CA ALA A 314 2.31 -22.36 7.23
C ALA A 314 0.78 -22.44 7.14
N GLY A 315 0.09 -21.82 8.10
CA GLY A 315 -1.38 -21.81 8.11
C GLY A 315 -1.99 -21.09 6.90
N LEU A 316 -1.36 -20.01 6.43
CA LEU A 316 -1.77 -19.34 5.19
C LEU A 316 -1.56 -20.23 3.98
N SER A 317 -0.40 -20.89 3.87
CA SER A 317 -0.05 -21.72 2.71
C SER A 317 -1.06 -22.86 2.50
N THR A 318 -1.37 -23.62 3.56
CA THR A 318 -2.35 -24.72 3.49
C THR A 318 -3.75 -24.25 3.09
N ARG A 319 -4.22 -23.12 3.67
CA ARG A 319 -5.53 -22.56 3.31
C ARG A 319 -5.56 -22.06 1.88
N LEU A 320 -4.46 -21.48 1.38
CA LEU A 320 -4.36 -20.98 0.03
C LEU A 320 -4.34 -22.11 -1.00
N GLU A 321 -3.61 -23.20 -0.75
CA GLU A 321 -3.63 -24.41 -1.55
C GLU A 321 -5.06 -24.95 -1.70
N ALA A 322 -5.72 -25.24 -0.59
CA ALA A 322 -7.09 -25.76 -0.59
C ALA A 322 -8.07 -24.82 -1.31
N PHE A 323 -7.90 -23.52 -1.18
CA PHE A 323 -8.73 -22.53 -1.87
C PHE A 323 -8.51 -22.55 -3.38
N ILE A 324 -7.25 -22.56 -3.85
CA ILE A 324 -6.93 -22.60 -5.28
C ILE A 324 -7.41 -23.90 -5.93
N ASP A 325 -7.25 -25.04 -5.25
CA ASP A 325 -7.76 -26.33 -5.71
C ASP A 325 -9.30 -26.31 -5.87
N THR A 326 -9.99 -25.74 -4.86
CA THR A 326 -11.46 -25.57 -4.92
C THR A 326 -11.88 -24.71 -6.11
N VAL A 327 -11.19 -23.60 -6.35
CA VAL A 327 -11.46 -22.70 -7.49
C VAL A 327 -11.20 -23.42 -8.81
N ALA A 328 -10.11 -24.20 -8.91
CA ALA A 328 -9.77 -24.96 -10.11
C ALA A 328 -10.84 -26.02 -10.44
N MET A 329 -11.32 -26.75 -9.43
CA MET A 329 -12.38 -27.74 -9.58
C MET A 329 -13.68 -27.10 -10.07
N ARG A 330 -14.14 -26.01 -9.43
CA ARG A 330 -15.35 -25.28 -9.88
C ARG A 330 -15.23 -24.77 -11.32
N LYS A 331 -14.05 -24.29 -11.71
CA LYS A 331 -13.80 -23.83 -13.09
C LYS A 331 -13.93 -24.97 -14.10
N CYS A 332 -13.43 -26.16 -13.79
CA CYS A 332 -13.56 -27.35 -14.64
C CYS A 332 -15.01 -27.80 -14.74
N GLU A 333 -15.77 -27.85 -13.64
CA GLU A 333 -17.18 -28.21 -13.62
C GLU A 333 -18.02 -27.26 -14.48
N TYR A 334 -17.79 -25.94 -14.35
CA TYR A 334 -18.49 -24.93 -15.14
C TYR A 334 -18.19 -25.07 -16.64
N ALA A 335 -16.94 -25.38 -17.00
CA ALA A 335 -16.56 -25.62 -18.40
C ALA A 335 -17.23 -26.88 -19.00
N SER A 336 -17.46 -27.90 -18.18
CA SER A 336 -18.10 -29.15 -18.63
C SER A 336 -19.63 -29.03 -18.80
N HIS A 337 -20.26 -28.02 -18.19
CA HIS A 337 -21.71 -27.77 -18.30
C HIS A 337 -22.09 -26.75 -19.38
N LEU A 338 -21.12 -26.14 -20.06
CA LEU A 338 -21.41 -25.30 -21.22
C LEU A 338 -21.81 -26.17 -22.39
N PRO A 339 -23.01 -25.97 -23.04
CA PRO A 339 -23.39 -26.73 -24.20
C PRO A 339 -22.35 -26.53 -25.30
N THR A 340 -21.81 -27.63 -25.80
CA THR A 340 -20.97 -27.63 -27.00
C THR A 340 -21.77 -27.05 -28.14
N SER A 341 -21.54 -25.82 -28.50
CA SER A 341 -22.11 -25.16 -29.68
C SER A 341 -21.60 -25.88 -30.92
N GLY A 342 -22.37 -26.81 -31.47
CA GLY A 342 -21.99 -27.48 -32.72
C GLY A 342 -22.68 -28.81 -33.00
N GLN A 343 -23.96 -28.99 -32.64
CA GLN A 343 -24.75 -30.01 -33.34
C GLN A 343 -25.79 -29.30 -34.22
N PRO A 344 -25.80 -29.56 -35.55
CA PRO A 344 -26.88 -29.07 -36.39
C PRO A 344 -28.18 -29.73 -35.94
N VAL A 345 -29.22 -28.94 -35.75
CA VAL A 345 -30.59 -29.44 -35.55
C VAL A 345 -31.01 -30.10 -36.87
N ASP A 346 -31.03 -31.42 -36.90
CA ASP A 346 -31.68 -32.15 -37.99
C ASP A 346 -33.17 -31.83 -37.92
N THR A 347 -33.62 -31.03 -38.86
CA THR A 347 -35.04 -30.82 -39.16
C THR A 347 -35.54 -32.00 -39.93
N HIS A 348 -36.31 -32.84 -39.26
CA HIS A 348 -37.29 -33.72 -39.90
C HIS A 348 -38.71 -33.23 -39.68
#